data_f19eedda33539d58f62f7f7b50c0b40b
#
_entry.id   f19eedda33539d58f62f7f7b50c0b40b
#
_cell.length_a   1.000
_cell.length_b   1.000
_cell.length_c   1.000
_cell.angle_alpha   90.00
_cell.angle_beta   90.00
_cell.angle_gamma   90.00
#
_symmetry.space_group_name_H-M   'P 1'
#
loop_
_entity.id
_entity.type
_entity.pdbx_description
1 polymer ?
#
loop_
_entity_poly.entity_id
_entity_poly.type
_entity_poly.pdbx_seq_one_letter_code
_entity_poly.pdbx_strand_id
1 'polypeptide(L)'
;MTTAALSKLGAAVAVALALALSGCSEAAPAGSNPSAAAPGQVAGFEEFPIGDDIEVGPLNVAGVYFQPVEMDPPAMGLAASESDMHIEADVSALAGNNLGYGAGDFVPGMTVDYQITSASGKVTKGTFMPMNASDGPHYGANVKLGQAGTYKVKFIFQSPAKTGYLVHSDEVTGVEGRFWDKPLEAEWSFDYVPREW
;
A
#
# COMPACT_ATOMS: atom_id res chain seq x y z
N MET A 1 29.18 55.08 -54.33
CA MET A 1 28.93 54.64 -55.70
C MET A 1 27.78 53.69 -55.67
N THR A 2 26.68 54.21 -56.12
CA THR A 2 25.66 53.74 -57.10
C THR A 2 24.78 52.64 -56.54
N THR A 3 23.63 53.06 -56.14
CA THR A 3 22.32 53.21 -56.83
C THR A 3 21.55 51.92 -57.00
N ALA A 4 20.44 51.83 -56.33
CA ALA A 4 19.05 51.96 -56.86
C ALA A 4 18.58 50.62 -57.50
N ALA A 5 17.38 50.14 -57.43
CA ALA A 5 16.02 50.69 -57.39
C ALA A 5 15.02 49.55 -57.03
N LEU A 6 14.03 49.82 -56.25
CA LEU A 6 12.58 49.88 -56.56
C LEU A 6 12.05 48.97 -57.64
N SER A 7 11.11 48.10 -57.24
CA SER A 7 9.79 48.12 -57.95
C SER A 7 8.74 47.27 -57.16
N LYS A 8 7.65 47.87 -57.08
CA LYS A 8 6.30 47.65 -56.58
C LYS A 8 5.54 46.62 -57.38
N LEU A 9 4.40 46.28 -56.84
CA LEU A 9 3.11 45.74 -57.29
C LEU A 9 2.89 44.30 -56.78
N GLY A 10 1.82 43.93 -56.23
CA GLY A 10 0.50 44.53 -56.10
C GLY A 10 -0.47 43.37 -55.91
N ALA A 11 -1.30 43.51 -54.91
CA ALA A 11 -2.65 42.96 -54.71
C ALA A 11 -3.07 41.60 -55.31
N ALA A 12 -3.64 40.75 -54.43
CA ALA A 12 -5.01 40.30 -54.60
C ALA A 12 -5.46 39.51 -53.35
N VAL A 13 -6.50 40.05 -52.76
CA VAL A 13 -7.30 39.41 -51.67
C VAL A 13 -8.17 38.35 -52.34
N ALA A 14 -8.11 37.14 -51.82
CA ALA A 14 -9.18 36.15 -52.06
C ALA A 14 -9.55 35.54 -50.68
N VAL A 15 -10.64 36.03 -50.14
CA VAL A 15 -11.33 35.44 -48.99
C VAL A 15 -12.07 34.24 -49.48
N ALA A 16 -11.59 33.06 -49.11
CA ALA A 16 -12.37 31.82 -49.23
C ALA A 16 -12.86 31.40 -47.83
N LEU A 17 -14.13 31.64 -47.62
CA LEU A 17 -14.88 31.21 -46.43
C LEU A 17 -15.15 29.71 -46.58
N ALA A 18 -14.33 28.85 -45.95
CA ALA A 18 -14.59 27.43 -45.83
C ALA A 18 -15.30 27.19 -44.48
N LEU A 19 -16.60 26.90 -44.55
CA LEU A 19 -17.34 26.33 -43.44
C LEU A 19 -16.83 24.90 -43.21
N ALA A 20 -16.02 24.69 -42.20
CA ALA A 20 -15.72 23.37 -41.69
C ALA A 20 -16.84 22.96 -40.72
N LEU A 21 -17.65 22.02 -41.12
CA LEU A 21 -18.54 21.26 -40.25
C LEU A 21 -17.68 20.45 -39.30
N SER A 22 -17.59 20.94 -38.06
CA SER A 22 -16.98 20.18 -36.97
C SER A 22 -17.92 19.06 -36.58
N GLY A 23 -17.70 17.87 -37.11
CA GLY A 23 -18.28 16.65 -36.60
C GLY A 23 -17.67 16.40 -35.21
N CYS A 24 -18.43 16.59 -34.14
CA CYS A 24 -18.11 16.05 -32.85
C CYS A 24 -18.09 14.52 -32.94
N SER A 25 -16.92 13.95 -33.13
CA SER A 25 -16.69 12.54 -32.86
C SER A 25 -16.54 12.44 -31.33
N GLU A 26 -17.61 12.02 -30.71
CA GLU A 26 -17.61 11.64 -29.30
C GLU A 26 -16.67 10.42 -29.18
N ALA A 27 -15.41 10.63 -28.78
CA ALA A 27 -14.52 9.56 -28.42
C ALA A 27 -15.12 8.88 -27.19
N ALA A 28 -15.48 7.60 -27.35
CA ALA A 28 -15.82 6.76 -26.22
C ALA A 28 -14.72 6.86 -25.18
N PRO A 29 -15.04 6.95 -23.88
CA PRO A 29 -14.03 6.98 -22.84
C PRO A 29 -13.21 5.71 -22.97
N ALA A 30 -11.92 5.85 -23.23
CA ALA A 30 -10.97 4.75 -23.09
C ALA A 30 -11.14 4.21 -21.67
N GLY A 31 -11.52 2.94 -21.57
CA GLY A 31 -11.60 2.27 -20.29
C GLY A 31 -10.29 2.46 -19.57
N SER A 32 -10.31 3.19 -18.48
CA SER A 32 -9.19 3.28 -17.57
C SER A 32 -8.95 1.87 -17.05
N ASN A 33 -7.90 1.21 -17.52
CA ASN A 33 -7.33 0.11 -16.74
C ASN A 33 -7.08 0.67 -15.34
N PRO A 34 -7.54 -0.01 -14.28
CA PRO A 34 -7.15 0.40 -12.94
C PRO A 34 -5.62 0.39 -12.92
N SER A 35 -5.04 1.56 -12.79
CA SER A 35 -3.61 1.69 -12.51
C SER A 35 -3.41 1.01 -11.17
N ALA A 36 -2.44 0.10 -11.07
CA ALA A 36 -2.10 -0.49 -9.79
C ALA A 36 -1.92 0.66 -8.78
N ALA A 37 -2.68 0.62 -7.70
CA ALA A 37 -2.58 1.63 -6.66
C ALA A 37 -1.17 1.60 -6.07
N ALA A 38 -0.60 2.77 -5.74
CA ALA A 38 0.63 2.82 -4.99
C ALA A 38 0.39 2.26 -3.58
N PRO A 39 1.40 1.67 -2.90
CA PRO A 39 1.27 1.19 -1.53
C PRO A 39 0.59 2.23 -0.64
N GLY A 40 -0.49 1.85 0.06
CA GLY A 40 -1.32 2.76 0.85
C GLY A 40 -2.33 3.58 0.05
N GLN A 41 -2.55 3.28 -1.22
CA GLN A 41 -3.60 3.88 -2.05
C GLN A 41 -4.68 2.84 -2.35
N VAL A 42 -5.91 3.34 -2.41
CA VAL A 42 -7.19 2.63 -2.53
C VAL A 42 -7.08 1.28 -3.23
N ALA A 43 -7.22 0.21 -2.46
CA ALA A 43 -7.40 -1.13 -2.96
C ALA A 43 -8.60 -1.21 -3.92
N GLY A 44 -8.58 -2.14 -4.86
CA GLY A 44 -9.74 -2.43 -5.72
C GLY A 44 -10.91 -3.09 -4.97
N PHE A 45 -10.82 -3.17 -3.63
CA PHE A 45 -11.75 -3.76 -2.67
C PHE A 45 -11.85 -2.84 -1.45
N GLU A 46 -12.86 -3.06 -0.62
CA GLU A 46 -13.09 -2.22 0.56
C GLU A 46 -12.28 -2.74 1.76
N GLU A 47 -11.42 -1.88 2.29
CA GLU A 47 -10.66 -2.13 3.51
C GLU A 47 -11.28 -1.40 4.69
N PHE A 48 -11.28 -2.04 5.85
CA PHE A 48 -11.79 -1.51 7.09
C PHE A 48 -10.61 -1.29 8.05
N PRO A 49 -10.27 -0.04 8.40
CA PRO A 49 -9.21 0.21 9.35
C PRO A 49 -9.58 -0.31 10.75
N ILE A 50 -8.60 -0.86 11.46
CA ILE A 50 -8.75 -1.22 12.87
C ILE A 50 -8.48 -0.05 13.82
N GLY A 51 -8.06 1.07 13.29
CA GLY A 51 -7.78 2.33 13.97
C GLY A 51 -6.91 3.24 13.12
N ASP A 52 -6.41 4.31 13.72
CA ASP A 52 -5.47 5.23 13.06
C ASP A 52 -4.11 4.55 12.87
N ASP A 53 -3.34 5.03 11.88
CA ASP A 53 -1.96 4.60 11.68
C ASP A 53 -1.12 4.87 12.93
N ILE A 54 -0.18 3.97 13.21
CA ILE A 54 0.73 4.09 14.35
C ILE A 54 2.17 4.18 13.84
N GLU A 55 2.86 5.25 14.23
CA GLU A 55 4.30 5.35 14.04
C GLU A 55 5.04 4.64 15.18
N VAL A 56 5.88 3.65 14.85
CA VAL A 56 6.68 2.92 15.81
C VAL A 56 8.10 2.69 15.30
N GLY A 57 9.09 3.23 16.01
CA GLY A 57 10.48 3.22 15.53
C GLY A 57 10.60 3.88 14.16
N PRO A 58 11.16 3.20 13.14
CA PRO A 58 11.27 3.73 11.78
C PRO A 58 10.06 3.43 10.90
N LEU A 59 8.97 2.90 11.46
CA LEU A 59 7.83 2.37 10.71
C LEU A 59 6.58 3.22 10.90
N ASN A 60 5.83 3.42 9.81
CA ASN A 60 4.39 3.69 9.85
C ASN A 60 3.66 2.36 9.66
N VAL A 61 2.66 2.10 10.47
CA VAL A 61 1.88 0.87 10.47
C VAL A 61 0.40 1.20 10.38
N ALA A 62 -0.24 0.83 9.27
CA ALA A 62 -1.69 0.77 9.17
C ALA A 62 -2.16 -0.66 9.42
N GLY A 63 -3.21 -0.82 10.19
CA GLY A 63 -3.88 -2.10 10.40
C GLY A 63 -5.25 -2.08 9.74
N VAL A 64 -5.51 -3.01 8.82
CA VAL A 64 -6.78 -3.11 8.10
C VAL A 64 -7.31 -4.53 8.09
N TYR A 65 -8.60 -4.71 7.81
CA TYR A 65 -9.20 -6.02 7.56
C TYR A 65 -10.27 -5.93 6.46
N PHE A 66 -10.50 -7.05 5.79
CA PHE A 66 -11.52 -7.19 4.73
C PHE A 66 -11.93 -8.66 4.57
N GLN A 67 -12.58 -9.02 3.43
CA GLN A 67 -12.99 -10.40 3.18
C GLN A 67 -11.82 -11.37 3.27
N PRO A 68 -12.05 -12.64 3.69
CA PRO A 68 -11.05 -13.70 3.59
C PRO A 68 -10.54 -13.85 2.17
N VAL A 69 -9.25 -14.14 2.01
CA VAL A 69 -8.60 -14.25 0.70
C VAL A 69 -8.07 -15.65 0.43
N GLU A 70 -8.12 -16.05 -0.84
CA GLU A 70 -7.41 -17.23 -1.31
C GLU A 70 -5.94 -16.86 -1.57
N MET A 71 -5.04 -17.75 -1.19
CA MET A 71 -3.59 -17.54 -1.29
C MET A 71 -2.95 -18.58 -2.20
N ASP A 72 -1.90 -18.18 -2.91
CA ASP A 72 -1.04 -19.06 -3.69
C ASP A 72 0.42 -18.91 -3.20
N PRO A 73 1.11 -20.02 -2.81
CA PRO A 73 0.64 -21.41 -2.80
C PRO A 73 -0.47 -21.67 -1.76
N PRO A 74 -1.40 -22.58 -2.06
CA PRO A 74 -2.49 -22.91 -1.14
C PRO A 74 -1.96 -23.59 0.13
N ALA A 75 -2.79 -23.64 1.17
CA ALA A 75 -2.49 -24.24 2.48
C ALA A 75 -1.41 -23.50 3.30
N MET A 76 -1.19 -22.23 2.99
CA MET A 76 -0.41 -21.33 3.83
C MET A 76 -1.38 -20.55 4.73
N GLY A 77 -1.48 -20.95 6.00
CA GLY A 77 -2.40 -20.35 6.97
C GLY A 77 -3.82 -20.94 6.94
N LEU A 78 -4.79 -20.19 7.45
CA LEU A 78 -6.20 -20.59 7.50
C LEU A 78 -6.85 -20.37 6.13
N ALA A 79 -7.61 -21.36 5.64
CA ALA A 79 -8.31 -21.23 4.36
C ALA A 79 -9.37 -20.11 4.41
N ALA A 80 -9.64 -19.46 3.29
CA ALA A 80 -10.64 -18.41 3.23
C ALA A 80 -12.01 -18.89 3.71
N SER A 81 -12.44 -20.10 3.33
CA SER A 81 -13.71 -20.71 3.74
C SER A 81 -13.83 -21.03 5.24
N GLU A 82 -12.71 -21.00 5.97
CA GLU A 82 -12.65 -21.27 7.42
C GLU A 82 -12.45 -20.00 8.23
N SER A 83 -12.31 -18.84 7.56
CA SER A 83 -11.95 -17.55 8.13
C SER A 83 -13.14 -16.60 8.18
N ASP A 84 -13.07 -15.63 9.06
CA ASP A 84 -14.06 -14.54 9.13
C ASP A 84 -13.56 -13.28 8.39
N MET A 85 -12.26 -13.11 8.30
CA MET A 85 -11.61 -11.96 7.64
C MET A 85 -10.17 -12.29 7.25
N HIS A 86 -9.63 -11.49 6.34
CA HIS A 86 -8.20 -11.26 6.20
C HIS A 86 -7.84 -10.02 7.02
N ILE A 87 -6.73 -10.06 7.77
CA ILE A 87 -6.20 -8.90 8.51
C ILE A 87 -4.76 -8.65 8.09
N GLU A 88 -4.43 -7.39 7.89
CA GLU A 88 -3.14 -6.95 7.37
C GLU A 88 -2.45 -5.93 8.25
N ALA A 89 -1.14 -5.92 8.16
CA ALA A 89 -0.27 -4.86 8.57
C ALA A 89 0.40 -4.27 7.32
N ASP A 90 -0.04 -3.09 6.91
CA ASP A 90 0.62 -2.28 5.90
C ASP A 90 1.74 -1.50 6.56
N VAL A 91 2.96 -1.91 6.24
CA VAL A 91 4.13 -1.37 6.91
C VAL A 91 4.99 -0.61 5.93
N SER A 92 5.16 0.67 6.18
CA SER A 92 6.01 1.54 5.39
C SER A 92 7.07 2.25 6.23
N ALA A 93 8.17 2.61 5.57
CA ALA A 93 9.26 3.34 6.21
C ALA A 93 8.90 4.81 6.40
N LEU A 94 9.13 5.35 7.59
CA LEU A 94 9.00 6.77 7.87
C LEU A 94 10.09 7.60 7.18
N ALA A 95 9.79 8.85 6.92
CA ALA A 95 10.80 9.80 6.49
C ALA A 95 11.91 9.92 7.55
N GLY A 96 13.18 9.92 7.10
CA GLY A 96 14.34 10.00 8.01
C GLY A 96 14.65 8.72 8.78
N ASN A 97 14.20 7.56 8.30
CA ASN A 97 14.41 6.25 8.93
C ASN A 97 15.89 5.82 9.06
N ASN A 98 16.81 6.41 8.31
CA ASN A 98 18.25 6.11 8.28
C ASN A 98 18.63 4.66 7.90
N LEU A 99 17.65 3.84 7.47
CA LEU A 99 17.84 2.43 7.12
C LEU A 99 18.05 2.21 5.62
N GLY A 100 18.01 3.28 4.82
CA GLY A 100 18.17 3.24 3.37
C GLY A 100 16.87 3.06 2.59
N TYR A 101 15.72 3.06 3.26
CA TYR A 101 14.39 3.06 2.62
C TYR A 101 13.95 4.49 2.31
N GLY A 102 13.30 4.68 1.16
CA GLY A 102 12.53 5.88 0.90
C GLY A 102 11.31 6.00 1.83
N ALA A 103 10.85 7.21 2.07
CA ALA A 103 9.59 7.41 2.81
C ALA A 103 8.42 6.74 2.06
N GLY A 104 7.66 5.89 2.74
CA GLY A 104 6.57 5.12 2.15
C GLY A 104 6.98 3.77 1.55
N ASP A 105 8.27 3.44 1.49
CA ASP A 105 8.71 2.13 1.01
C ASP A 105 8.26 1.03 1.97
N PHE A 106 7.81 -0.09 1.42
CA PHE A 106 7.57 -1.31 2.19
C PHE A 106 8.86 -1.80 2.85
N VAL A 107 8.79 -2.20 4.11
CA VAL A 107 9.94 -2.74 4.86
C VAL A 107 9.89 -4.27 4.88
N PRO A 108 10.70 -4.96 4.08
CA PRO A 108 10.70 -6.41 3.99
C PRO A 108 11.49 -7.08 5.11
N GLY A 109 11.39 -8.41 5.17
CA GLY A 109 12.26 -9.25 6.00
C GLY A 109 11.92 -9.29 7.49
N MET A 110 10.82 -8.70 7.91
CA MET A 110 10.35 -8.82 9.28
C MET A 110 9.62 -10.15 9.52
N THR A 111 9.69 -10.65 10.74
CA THR A 111 8.65 -11.54 11.29
C THR A 111 7.66 -10.65 12.01
N VAL A 112 6.40 -10.71 11.61
CA VAL A 112 5.33 -9.89 12.19
C VAL A 112 4.32 -10.82 12.86
N ASP A 113 4.30 -10.80 14.20
CA ASP A 113 3.35 -11.58 14.97
C ASP A 113 2.11 -10.74 15.28
N TYR A 114 0.96 -11.40 15.42
CA TYR A 114 -0.27 -10.76 15.86
C TYR A 114 -0.89 -11.41 17.08
N GLN A 115 -1.54 -10.61 17.89
CA GLN A 115 -2.37 -11.01 19.01
C GLN A 115 -3.70 -10.26 18.97
N ILE A 116 -4.82 -10.97 18.94
CA ILE A 116 -6.16 -10.39 18.94
C ILE A 116 -6.88 -10.92 20.17
N THR A 117 -7.19 -10.04 21.12
CA THR A 117 -7.75 -10.42 22.42
C THR A 117 -9.18 -9.89 22.54
N SER A 118 -10.15 -10.77 22.72
CA SER A 118 -11.54 -10.41 22.96
C SER A 118 -11.75 -9.79 24.35
N ALA A 119 -12.90 -9.16 24.57
CA ALA A 119 -13.30 -8.66 25.89
C ALA A 119 -13.37 -9.75 26.97
N SER A 120 -13.62 -11.02 26.59
CA SER A 120 -13.62 -12.17 27.50
C SER A 120 -12.22 -12.71 27.81
N GLY A 121 -11.16 -12.13 27.20
CA GLY A 121 -9.79 -12.58 27.38
C GLY A 121 -9.38 -13.75 26.46
N LYS A 122 -10.23 -14.19 25.53
CA LYS A 122 -9.84 -15.17 24.51
C LYS A 122 -8.81 -14.53 23.58
N VAL A 123 -7.69 -15.21 23.36
CA VAL A 123 -6.60 -14.75 22.49
C VAL A 123 -6.56 -15.59 21.22
N THR A 124 -6.63 -14.93 20.08
CA THR A 124 -6.29 -15.44 18.76
C THR A 124 -4.93 -14.86 18.38
N LYS A 125 -3.96 -15.69 18.01
CA LYS A 125 -2.59 -15.24 17.69
C LYS A 125 -1.97 -16.06 16.59
N GLY A 126 -1.02 -15.49 15.91
CA GLY A 126 -0.24 -16.15 14.86
C GLY A 126 0.88 -15.24 14.35
N THR A 127 1.46 -15.63 13.24
CA THR A 127 2.45 -14.86 12.51
C THR A 127 1.88 -14.53 11.14
N PHE A 128 1.96 -13.27 10.76
CA PHE A 128 1.61 -12.82 9.41
C PHE A 128 2.61 -13.34 8.39
N MET A 129 2.12 -13.62 7.20
CA MET A 129 2.95 -13.96 6.05
C MET A 129 3.19 -12.71 5.21
N PRO A 130 4.42 -12.50 4.72
CA PRO A 130 4.65 -11.48 3.70
C PRO A 130 3.97 -11.93 2.40
N MET A 131 3.20 -11.04 1.80
CA MET A 131 2.48 -11.31 0.56
C MET A 131 2.29 -10.07 -0.29
N ASN A 132 1.77 -10.24 -1.49
CA ASN A 132 1.40 -9.15 -2.38
C ASN A 132 -0.08 -9.25 -2.73
N ALA A 133 -0.76 -8.13 -2.69
CA ALA A 133 -2.07 -7.95 -3.29
C ALA A 133 -2.02 -6.95 -4.46
N SER A 134 -3.16 -6.60 -5.01
CA SER A 134 -3.24 -5.67 -6.14
C SER A 134 -2.79 -4.24 -5.80
N ASP A 135 -2.80 -3.88 -4.54
CA ASP A 135 -2.41 -2.59 -3.98
C ASP A 135 -0.98 -2.56 -3.41
N GLY A 136 -0.33 -3.70 -3.26
CA GLY A 136 1.06 -3.75 -2.89
C GLY A 136 1.47 -4.90 -1.97
N PRO A 137 2.72 -4.86 -1.49
CA PRO A 137 3.24 -5.81 -0.53
C PRO A 137 2.82 -5.45 0.90
N HIS A 138 2.44 -6.47 1.68
CA HIS A 138 2.03 -6.33 3.08
C HIS A 138 2.35 -7.59 3.89
N TYR A 139 2.04 -7.56 5.18
CA TYR A 139 2.06 -8.72 6.08
C TYR A 139 0.64 -9.05 6.48
N GLY A 140 0.12 -10.25 6.16
CA GLY A 140 -1.29 -10.56 6.39
C GLY A 140 -1.55 -12.01 6.76
N ALA A 141 -2.76 -12.27 7.23
CA ALA A 141 -3.28 -13.60 7.53
C ALA A 141 -4.80 -13.63 7.50
N ASN A 142 -5.36 -14.75 7.05
CA ASN A 142 -6.74 -15.08 7.32
C ASN A 142 -6.92 -15.45 8.81
N VAL A 143 -7.93 -14.90 9.46
CA VAL A 143 -8.20 -15.16 10.88
C VAL A 143 -9.67 -15.45 11.14
N LYS A 144 -9.93 -16.14 12.27
CA LYS A 144 -11.27 -16.45 12.77
C LYS A 144 -11.46 -15.89 14.17
N LEU A 145 -12.33 -14.89 14.31
CA LEU A 145 -12.70 -14.28 15.59
C LEU A 145 -14.01 -14.85 16.13
N GLY A 146 -14.98 -15.06 15.27
CA GLY A 146 -16.26 -15.70 15.52
C GLY A 146 -17.37 -14.73 15.89
N GLN A 147 -17.20 -13.88 16.90
CA GLN A 147 -18.28 -13.09 17.46
C GLN A 147 -18.03 -11.59 17.36
N ALA A 148 -19.12 -10.83 17.24
CA ALA A 148 -19.07 -9.37 17.38
C ALA A 148 -18.56 -8.96 18.76
N GLY A 149 -17.85 -7.86 18.82
CA GLY A 149 -17.37 -7.27 20.07
C GLY A 149 -16.14 -6.41 19.91
N THR A 150 -15.72 -5.82 21.01
CA THR A 150 -14.49 -5.04 21.07
C THR A 150 -13.31 -5.97 21.29
N TYR A 151 -12.29 -5.81 20.42
CA TYR A 151 -11.05 -6.57 20.46
C TYR A 151 -9.86 -5.64 20.64
N LYS A 152 -8.88 -6.08 21.42
CA LYS A 152 -7.55 -5.47 21.46
C LYS A 152 -6.67 -6.21 20.46
N VAL A 153 -6.04 -5.47 19.58
CA VAL A 153 -5.12 -5.99 18.55
C VAL A 153 -3.73 -5.48 18.85
N LYS A 154 -2.75 -6.38 18.80
CA LYS A 154 -1.34 -6.05 18.91
C LYS A 154 -0.61 -6.69 17.73
N PHE A 155 0.17 -5.88 17.01
CA PHE A 155 1.15 -6.36 16.05
C PHE A 155 2.56 -6.20 16.63
N ILE A 156 3.42 -7.19 16.41
CA ILE A 156 4.74 -7.27 17.01
C ILE A 156 5.75 -7.50 15.87
N PHE A 157 6.58 -6.49 15.62
CA PHE A 157 7.52 -6.46 14.50
C PHE A 157 8.91 -6.85 14.98
N GLN A 158 9.34 -8.06 14.64
CA GLN A 158 10.72 -8.48 14.86
C GLN A 158 11.64 -7.82 13.84
N SER A 159 12.85 -7.50 14.28
CA SER A 159 13.87 -6.89 13.42
C SER A 159 14.16 -7.73 12.17
N PRO A 160 14.26 -7.13 10.98
CA PRO A 160 14.70 -7.83 9.77
C PRO A 160 16.06 -8.53 9.93
N ALA A 161 16.95 -8.02 10.79
CA ALA A 161 18.23 -8.66 11.07
C ALA A 161 18.08 -10.08 11.65
N LYS A 162 16.97 -10.39 12.34
CA LYS A 162 16.71 -11.72 12.90
C LYS A 162 16.40 -12.77 11.84
N THR A 163 15.96 -12.35 10.66
CA THR A 163 15.72 -13.22 9.50
C THR A 163 16.92 -13.25 8.55
N GLY A 164 18.01 -12.56 8.90
CA GLY A 164 19.22 -12.50 8.08
C GLY A 164 19.21 -11.39 7.02
N TYR A 165 18.28 -10.45 7.10
CA TYR A 165 18.28 -9.28 6.23
C TYR A 165 19.42 -8.33 6.62
N LEU A 166 20.18 -7.84 5.64
CA LEU A 166 21.41 -7.11 5.87
C LEU A 166 21.27 -5.64 5.45
N VAL A 167 22.08 -4.79 6.08
CA VAL A 167 22.35 -3.43 5.63
C VAL A 167 23.84 -3.29 5.36
N HIS A 168 24.21 -2.47 4.38
CA HIS A 168 25.61 -2.12 4.17
C HIS A 168 26.08 -1.21 5.31
N SER A 169 27.33 -1.40 5.75
CA SER A 169 27.89 -0.64 6.87
C SER A 169 29.26 -0.02 6.58
N ASP A 170 29.73 -0.10 5.33
CA ASP A 170 30.98 0.52 4.89
C ASP A 170 30.81 2.03 4.63
N GLU A 171 31.93 2.76 4.53
CA GLU A 171 31.92 4.22 4.37
C GLU A 171 31.31 4.71 3.04
N VAL A 172 31.26 3.87 1.99
CA VAL A 172 30.86 4.29 0.64
C VAL A 172 29.39 4.00 0.37
N THR A 173 28.92 2.79 0.77
CA THR A 173 27.60 2.30 0.43
C THR A 173 26.72 2.06 1.66
N GLY A 174 27.28 2.24 2.86
CA GLY A 174 26.60 1.96 4.11
C GLY A 174 25.47 2.95 4.41
N VAL A 175 24.46 2.47 5.12
CA VAL A 175 23.40 3.29 5.70
C VAL A 175 23.78 3.68 7.15
N GLU A 176 23.36 4.85 7.59
CA GLU A 176 23.69 5.36 8.94
C GLU A 176 23.01 4.55 10.04
N GLY A 177 21.76 4.15 9.82
CA GLY A 177 20.96 3.42 10.79
C GLY A 177 21.28 1.94 10.88
N ARG A 178 20.71 1.32 11.91
CA ARG A 178 20.69 -0.14 12.08
C ARG A 178 19.29 -0.57 12.44
N PHE A 179 18.93 -1.80 12.08
CA PHE A 179 17.66 -2.37 12.52
C PHE A 179 17.61 -2.42 14.06
N TRP A 180 16.41 -2.44 14.57
CA TRP A 180 16.13 -2.46 16.01
C TRP A 180 16.46 -3.81 16.66
N ASP A 181 16.81 -3.78 17.93
CA ASP A 181 17.14 -4.99 18.71
C ASP A 181 15.92 -5.62 19.39
N LYS A 182 15.03 -4.77 19.92
CA LYS A 182 13.82 -5.21 20.62
C LYS A 182 12.62 -5.11 19.69
N PRO A 183 11.66 -6.05 19.74
CA PRO A 183 10.46 -5.96 18.92
C PRO A 183 9.78 -4.60 19.09
N LEU A 184 9.27 -4.06 17.98
CA LEU A 184 8.38 -2.90 17.97
C LEU A 184 6.94 -3.40 18.08
N GLU A 185 6.08 -2.63 18.74
CA GLU A 185 4.68 -3.04 18.97
C GLU A 185 3.74 -1.90 18.55
N ALA A 186 2.67 -2.25 17.83
CA ALA A 186 1.56 -1.37 17.53
C ALA A 186 0.27 -1.97 18.10
N GLU A 187 -0.54 -1.17 18.79
CA GLU A 187 -1.73 -1.67 19.49
C GLU A 187 -2.96 -0.82 19.16
N TRP A 188 -4.06 -1.51 18.92
CA TRP A 188 -5.37 -0.89 18.68
C TRP A 188 -6.45 -1.53 19.54
N SER A 189 -7.59 -0.86 19.60
CA SER A 189 -8.85 -1.41 20.07
C SER A 189 -9.89 -1.15 19.00
N PHE A 190 -10.54 -2.16 18.46
CA PHE A 190 -11.55 -2.02 17.43
C PHE A 190 -12.80 -2.82 17.70
N ASP A 191 -13.92 -2.37 17.18
CA ASP A 191 -15.19 -3.06 17.27
C ASP A 191 -15.41 -3.91 16.01
N TYR A 192 -15.33 -5.22 16.19
CA TYR A 192 -15.58 -6.17 15.12
C TYR A 192 -17.06 -6.53 15.04
N VAL A 193 -17.60 -6.49 13.84
CA VAL A 193 -18.94 -7.03 13.51
C VAL A 193 -18.75 -8.03 12.38
N PRO A 194 -19.21 -9.32 12.57
CA PRO A 194 -19.19 -10.29 11.49
C PRO A 194 -19.90 -9.78 10.24
N ARG A 195 -19.29 -10.00 9.10
CA ARG A 195 -19.79 -9.57 7.79
C ARG A 195 -20.08 -10.79 6.93
N GLU A 196 -21.08 -10.65 6.05
CA GLU A 196 -21.23 -11.50 4.88
C GLU A 196 -20.48 -10.82 3.74
N TRP A 197 -19.47 -11.53 3.21
CA TRP A 197 -18.57 -11.01 2.18
C TRP A 197 -19.01 -11.42 0.76
#